data_9fb21d9678622a38e7f21092e8b6e330
#
_entry.id   9fb21d9678622a38e7f21092e8b6e330
#
_cell.length_a   1.000
_cell.length_b   1.000
_cell.length_c   1.000
_cell.angle_alpha   90.00
_cell.angle_beta   90.00
_cell.angle_gamma   90.00
#
_symmetry.space_group_name_H-M   'P 1'
#
loop_
_entity.id
_entity.type
_entity.pdbx_description
1 polymer ?
#
loop_
_entity_poly.entity_id
_entity_poly.type
_entity_poly.pdbx_seq_one_letter_code
_entity_poly.pdbx_strand_id
1 'polypeptide(L)'
;SGRPRRRIGVLGGTFDPPHNGHILAATRAVGHLGLDPLLLTVANDPWQKTSPIDGEPEIEVSPATHRLTMVAAAADGLDGVEADDTEIQHGGPTYTADTLAALAKRYTGAELVLLVGADVAVRMDTWARPEEVRRCATIVVMTRPGSDQIRLPEGWQYQVLEVPAYDISSTE
;
A
#
# COMPACT_ATOMS: atom_id res chain seq x y z
N SER A 1 -29.56 -3.39 9.87
CA SER A 1 -28.26 -2.93 10.18
C SER A 1 -27.59 -3.84 11.19
N GLY A 2 -26.74 -4.54 11.12
CA GLY A 2 -26.03 -5.42 11.98
C GLY A 2 -24.85 -6.05 11.27
N ARG A 3 -24.72 -5.81 9.98
CA ARG A 3 -23.60 -6.34 9.23
C ARG A 3 -22.42 -5.36 9.33
N PRO A 4 -21.24 -5.84 9.76
CA PRO A 4 -20.06 -5.00 9.72
C PRO A 4 -19.78 -4.57 8.29
N ARG A 5 -19.23 -3.37 8.14
CA ARG A 5 -18.79 -2.90 6.83
C ARG A 5 -17.67 -3.81 6.33
N ARG A 6 -17.70 -4.08 5.03
CA ARG A 6 -16.60 -4.79 4.39
C ARG A 6 -15.34 -3.92 4.48
N ARG A 7 -14.22 -4.53 4.81
CA ARG A 7 -12.94 -3.84 4.92
C ARG A 7 -12.04 -4.25 3.77
N ILE A 8 -11.64 -3.28 2.98
CA ILE A 8 -10.76 -3.49 1.82
C ILE A 8 -9.40 -2.94 2.18
N GLY A 9 -8.39 -3.81 2.23
CA GLY A 9 -7.02 -3.38 2.47
C GLY A 9 -6.37 -2.90 1.19
N VAL A 10 -5.51 -1.90 1.31
CA VAL A 10 -4.75 -1.34 0.19
C VAL A 10 -3.28 -1.28 0.60
N LEU A 11 -2.46 -2.08 -0.05
CA LEU A 11 -1.01 -2.05 0.15
C LEU A 11 -0.37 -1.74 -1.20
N GLY A 12 0.04 -0.50 -1.36
CA GLY A 12 0.68 -0.05 -2.60
C GLY A 12 2.16 -0.35 -2.61
N GLY A 13 2.70 -0.55 -3.80
CA GLY A 13 4.12 -0.76 -3.95
C GLY A 13 4.54 -0.89 -5.40
N THR A 14 5.85 -0.81 -5.61
CA THR A 14 6.43 -1.05 -6.92
C THR A 14 6.41 -2.54 -7.24
N PHE A 15 6.70 -3.40 -6.25
CA PHE A 15 6.73 -4.86 -6.39
C PHE A 15 7.62 -5.30 -7.56
N ASP A 16 8.89 -4.97 -7.50
CA ASP A 16 9.83 -5.29 -8.56
C ASP A 16 11.06 -6.05 -8.01
N PRO A 17 10.95 -7.33 -7.68
CA PRO A 17 9.71 -8.13 -7.58
C PRO A 17 9.04 -7.99 -6.20
N PRO A 18 7.84 -8.56 -6.02
CA PRO A 18 7.33 -8.75 -4.67
C PRO A 18 8.22 -9.74 -3.91
N HIS A 19 8.38 -9.52 -2.62
CA HIS A 19 9.25 -10.39 -1.81
C HIS A 19 8.51 -10.90 -0.57
N ASN A 20 9.19 -11.76 0.20
CA ASN A 20 8.59 -12.43 1.34
C ASN A 20 8.03 -11.46 2.38
N GLY A 21 8.65 -10.30 2.54
CA GLY A 21 8.14 -9.28 3.45
C GLY A 21 6.76 -8.77 3.05
N HIS A 22 6.53 -8.58 1.76
CA HIS A 22 5.21 -8.18 1.26
C HIS A 22 4.16 -9.27 1.53
N ILE A 23 4.51 -10.51 1.29
CA ILE A 23 3.61 -11.66 1.48
C ILE A 23 3.26 -11.81 2.96
N LEU A 24 4.26 -11.74 3.82
CA LEU A 24 4.06 -11.86 5.26
C LEU A 24 3.18 -10.72 5.78
N ALA A 25 3.45 -9.50 5.34
CA ALA A 25 2.67 -8.34 5.75
C ALA A 25 1.21 -8.48 5.30
N ALA A 26 1.00 -8.92 4.06
CA ALA A 26 -0.35 -9.10 3.51
C ALA A 26 -1.12 -10.16 4.30
N THR A 27 -0.52 -11.31 4.54
CA THR A 27 -1.16 -12.42 5.26
C THR A 27 -1.53 -12.01 6.68
N ARG A 28 -0.59 -11.35 7.36
CA ARG A 28 -0.81 -10.92 8.73
C ARG A 28 -1.91 -9.84 8.81
N ALA A 29 -1.90 -8.90 7.87
CA ALA A 29 -2.91 -7.84 7.84
C ALA A 29 -4.31 -8.41 7.61
N VAL A 30 -4.46 -9.35 6.68
CA VAL A 30 -5.74 -9.99 6.42
C VAL A 30 -6.27 -10.65 7.70
N GLY A 31 -5.43 -11.41 8.41
CA GLY A 31 -5.86 -12.10 9.61
C GLY A 31 -6.14 -11.15 10.78
N HIS A 32 -5.31 -10.13 10.95
CA HIS A 32 -5.41 -9.22 12.09
C HIS A 32 -6.52 -8.18 11.94
N LEU A 33 -6.73 -7.70 10.72
CA LEU A 33 -7.61 -6.57 10.44
C LEU A 33 -8.93 -6.99 9.80
N GLY A 34 -9.08 -8.26 9.48
CA GLY A 34 -10.31 -8.75 8.85
C GLY A 34 -10.53 -8.17 7.46
N LEU A 35 -9.48 -8.07 6.67
CA LEU A 35 -9.56 -7.50 5.32
C LEU A 35 -10.12 -8.52 4.34
N ASP A 36 -10.95 -8.05 3.39
CA ASP A 36 -11.60 -8.93 2.42
C ASP A 36 -11.94 -8.14 1.15
N PRO A 37 -11.06 -8.11 0.18
CA PRO A 37 -9.67 -8.60 0.20
C PRO A 37 -8.67 -7.54 0.64
N LEU A 38 -7.41 -7.92 0.74
CA LEU A 38 -6.29 -7.00 0.71
C LEU A 38 -5.81 -6.89 -0.72
N LEU A 39 -5.76 -5.68 -1.24
CA LEU A 39 -5.31 -5.41 -2.59
C LEU A 39 -3.83 -5.04 -2.59
N LEU A 40 -3.02 -5.79 -3.32
CA LEU A 40 -1.63 -5.43 -3.58
C LEU A 40 -1.66 -4.55 -4.83
N THR A 41 -1.65 -3.25 -4.61
CA THR A 41 -1.85 -2.26 -5.68
C THR A 41 -0.53 -1.91 -6.33
N VAL A 42 -0.37 -2.33 -7.58
CA VAL A 42 0.88 -2.18 -8.31
C VAL A 42 0.97 -0.78 -8.90
N ALA A 43 2.05 -0.07 -8.55
CA ALA A 43 2.28 1.28 -9.06
C ALA A 43 2.54 1.25 -10.56
N ASN A 44 1.87 2.14 -11.30
CA ASN A 44 2.10 2.25 -12.75
C ASN A 44 3.42 2.94 -13.04
N ASP A 45 3.59 4.12 -12.48
CA ASP A 45 4.81 4.90 -12.65
C ASP A 45 5.31 5.33 -11.26
N PRO A 46 6.28 4.58 -10.71
CA PRO A 46 6.82 4.93 -9.40
C PRO A 46 7.79 6.11 -9.52
N TRP A 47 7.27 7.27 -9.82
CA TRP A 47 8.03 8.47 -10.14
C TRP A 47 9.06 8.83 -9.06
N GLN A 48 8.80 8.50 -7.81
CA GLN A 48 9.75 8.73 -6.73
C GLN A 48 11.01 7.88 -6.86
N LYS A 49 10.93 6.79 -7.63
CA LYS A 49 12.05 5.88 -7.85
C LYS A 49 12.70 6.07 -9.22
N THR A 50 11.92 6.52 -10.21
CA THR A 50 12.40 6.65 -11.58
C THR A 50 12.87 8.05 -11.92
N SER A 51 12.38 9.07 -11.20
CA SER A 51 12.82 10.45 -11.43
C SER A 51 14.21 10.64 -10.85
N PRO A 52 15.17 11.11 -11.65
CA PRO A 52 16.53 11.29 -11.14
C PRO A 52 16.57 12.40 -10.08
N ILE A 53 17.32 12.13 -9.02
CA ILE A 53 17.66 13.10 -8.01
C ILE A 53 19.08 13.57 -8.32
N ASP A 54 19.39 14.83 -8.08
CA ASP A 54 20.70 15.40 -8.38
C ASP A 54 21.82 14.50 -7.86
N GLY A 55 22.69 14.07 -8.77
CA GLY A 55 23.86 13.26 -8.44
C GLY A 55 23.59 11.78 -8.28
N GLU A 56 22.34 11.32 -8.46
CA GLU A 56 22.01 9.90 -8.36
C GLU A 56 21.67 9.30 -9.72
N PRO A 57 22.03 8.02 -9.96
CA PRO A 57 21.66 7.36 -11.20
C PRO A 57 20.15 7.10 -11.27
N GLU A 58 19.63 7.09 -12.47
CA GLU A 58 18.25 6.71 -12.71
C GLU A 58 18.06 5.23 -12.39
N ILE A 59 16.96 4.90 -11.68
CA ILE A 59 16.64 3.52 -11.33
C ILE A 59 15.76 2.90 -12.43
N GLU A 60 16.22 1.79 -12.98
CA GLU A 60 15.43 1.02 -13.94
C GLU A 60 14.37 0.22 -13.18
N VAL A 61 13.12 0.33 -13.64
CA VAL A 61 11.99 -0.38 -13.07
C VAL A 61 11.35 -1.22 -14.16
N SER A 62 11.05 -2.48 -13.86
CA SER A 62 10.39 -3.37 -14.82
C SER A 62 9.02 -2.83 -15.21
N PRO A 63 8.54 -3.14 -16.44
CA PRO A 63 7.23 -2.68 -16.89
C PRO A 63 6.11 -3.04 -15.92
N ALA A 64 5.13 -2.17 -15.79
CA ALA A 64 4.02 -2.36 -14.86
C ALA A 64 3.30 -3.69 -15.09
N THR A 65 3.11 -4.09 -16.34
CA THR A 65 2.46 -5.35 -16.67
C THR A 65 3.25 -6.56 -16.16
N HIS A 66 4.58 -6.50 -16.22
CA HIS A 66 5.44 -7.55 -15.68
C HIS A 66 5.32 -7.63 -14.16
N ARG A 67 5.33 -6.47 -13.51
CA ARG A 67 5.22 -6.41 -12.05
C ARG A 67 3.85 -6.91 -11.60
N LEU A 68 2.79 -6.56 -12.32
CA LEU A 68 1.45 -7.06 -12.03
C LEU A 68 1.39 -8.59 -12.14
N THR A 69 2.02 -9.16 -13.15
CA THR A 69 2.08 -10.62 -13.33
C THR A 69 2.76 -11.28 -12.13
N MET A 70 3.87 -10.70 -11.68
CA MET A 70 4.59 -11.25 -10.51
C MET A 70 3.75 -11.14 -9.23
N VAL A 71 3.03 -10.04 -9.05
CA VAL A 71 2.18 -9.85 -7.88
C VAL A 71 1.00 -10.83 -7.93
N ALA A 72 0.39 -11.00 -9.10
CA ALA A 72 -0.71 -11.95 -9.25
C ALA A 72 -0.26 -13.38 -8.93
N ALA A 73 0.93 -13.76 -9.37
CA ALA A 73 1.49 -15.08 -9.05
C ALA A 73 1.75 -15.23 -7.56
N ALA A 74 2.25 -14.19 -6.91
CA ALA A 74 2.51 -14.22 -5.47
C ALA A 74 1.22 -14.28 -4.66
N ALA A 75 0.17 -13.61 -5.13
CA ALA A 75 -1.12 -13.59 -4.44
C ALA A 75 -1.92 -14.86 -4.66
N ASP A 76 -1.64 -15.59 -5.74
CA ASP A 76 -2.32 -16.84 -6.03
C ASP A 76 -2.04 -17.83 -4.91
N GLY A 77 -3.09 -18.40 -4.34
CA GLY A 77 -2.95 -19.31 -3.21
C GLY A 77 -2.96 -18.63 -1.84
N LEU A 78 -3.02 -17.30 -1.79
CA LEU A 78 -3.17 -16.58 -0.53
C LEU A 78 -4.63 -16.17 -0.36
N ASP A 79 -5.27 -16.67 0.70
CA ASP A 79 -6.67 -16.33 0.97
C ASP A 79 -6.80 -14.85 1.32
N GLY A 80 -7.73 -14.18 0.64
CA GLY A 80 -8.04 -12.79 0.94
C GLY A 80 -7.04 -11.77 0.41
N VAL A 81 -6.12 -12.17 -0.47
CA VAL A 81 -5.14 -11.27 -1.07
C VAL A 81 -5.30 -11.31 -2.59
N GLU A 82 -5.36 -10.13 -3.20
CA GLU A 82 -5.51 -10.01 -4.66
C GLU A 82 -4.54 -9.00 -5.22
N ALA A 83 -4.07 -9.24 -6.44
CA ALA A 83 -3.33 -8.24 -7.18
C ALA A 83 -4.31 -7.18 -7.69
N ASP A 84 -3.89 -5.92 -7.67
CA ASP A 84 -4.74 -4.82 -8.09
C ASP A 84 -4.03 -3.94 -9.12
N ASP A 85 -4.73 -3.64 -10.20
CA ASP A 85 -4.21 -2.86 -11.31
C ASP A 85 -4.80 -1.45 -11.41
N THR A 86 -5.42 -0.96 -10.35
CA THR A 86 -6.09 0.35 -10.36
C THR A 86 -5.16 1.46 -10.84
N GLU A 87 -3.93 1.50 -10.35
CA GLU A 87 -2.98 2.54 -10.75
C GLU A 87 -2.48 2.34 -12.18
N ILE A 88 -2.36 1.09 -12.62
CA ILE A 88 -1.99 0.80 -14.00
C ILE A 88 -3.08 1.28 -14.96
N GLN A 89 -4.34 1.04 -14.62
CA GLN A 89 -5.48 1.49 -15.43
C GLN A 89 -5.57 3.01 -15.51
N HIS A 90 -5.21 3.69 -14.42
CA HIS A 90 -5.18 5.15 -14.39
C HIS A 90 -4.13 5.68 -15.37
N GLY A 91 -2.97 5.03 -15.44
CA GLY A 91 -1.87 5.44 -16.32
C GLY A 91 -1.10 6.64 -15.77
N GLY A 92 0.16 6.76 -16.17
CA GLY A 92 1.01 7.86 -15.74
C GLY A 92 1.32 7.83 -14.25
N PRO A 93 1.82 8.93 -13.68
CA PRO A 93 2.02 9.06 -12.25
C PRO A 93 0.69 8.99 -11.51
N THR A 94 0.65 8.25 -10.41
CA THR A 94 -0.56 8.10 -9.61
C THR A 94 -0.31 8.57 -8.18
N TYR A 95 -1.35 9.13 -7.59
CA TYR A 95 -1.31 9.61 -6.22
C TYR A 95 -2.29 8.79 -5.38
N THR A 96 -1.94 8.58 -4.12
CA THR A 96 -2.75 7.76 -3.22
C THR A 96 -4.19 8.26 -3.12
N ALA A 97 -4.40 9.59 -3.10
CA ALA A 97 -5.75 10.14 -3.06
C ALA A 97 -6.59 9.69 -4.25
N ASP A 98 -6.02 9.66 -5.45
CA ASP A 98 -6.73 9.22 -6.65
C ASP A 98 -7.02 7.72 -6.61
N THR A 99 -6.05 6.95 -6.14
CA THR A 99 -6.21 5.50 -5.98
C THR A 99 -7.36 5.18 -5.03
N LEU A 100 -7.38 5.83 -3.88
CA LEU A 100 -8.42 5.63 -2.89
C LEU A 100 -9.79 6.07 -3.42
N ALA A 101 -9.85 7.16 -4.16
CA ALA A 101 -11.11 7.62 -4.76
C ALA A 101 -11.66 6.59 -5.75
N ALA A 102 -10.80 6.01 -6.58
CA ALA A 102 -11.20 4.98 -7.54
C ALA A 102 -11.70 3.73 -6.82
N LEU A 103 -10.99 3.32 -5.76
CA LEU A 103 -11.38 2.14 -4.99
C LEU A 103 -12.67 2.38 -4.20
N ALA A 104 -12.91 3.60 -3.71
CA ALA A 104 -14.15 3.92 -3.03
C ALA A 104 -15.36 3.80 -3.95
N LYS A 105 -15.19 4.11 -5.22
CA LYS A 105 -16.25 3.92 -6.22
C LYS A 105 -16.49 2.45 -6.51
N ARG A 106 -15.41 1.68 -6.62
CA ARG A 106 -15.47 0.26 -6.95
C ARG A 106 -16.06 -0.57 -5.80
N TYR A 107 -15.73 -0.20 -4.56
CA TYR A 107 -16.18 -0.91 -3.36
C TYR A 107 -17.09 -0.01 -2.53
N THR A 108 -18.17 0.44 -3.11
CA THR A 108 -19.11 1.37 -2.47
C THR A 108 -19.59 0.83 -1.13
N GLY A 109 -19.50 1.66 -0.10
CA GLY A 109 -19.92 1.30 1.25
C GLY A 109 -18.90 0.57 2.08
N ALA A 110 -17.76 0.18 1.49
CA ALA A 110 -16.70 -0.49 2.22
C ALA A 110 -15.81 0.52 2.95
N GLU A 111 -15.17 0.04 4.02
CA GLU A 111 -14.11 0.79 4.69
C GLU A 111 -12.79 0.48 3.98
N LEU A 112 -12.08 1.53 3.55
CA LEU A 112 -10.75 1.36 2.96
C LEU A 112 -9.71 1.45 4.07
N VAL A 113 -8.79 0.50 4.10
CA VAL A 113 -7.71 0.44 5.08
C VAL A 113 -6.39 0.53 4.32
N LEU A 114 -5.71 1.66 4.45
CA LEU A 114 -4.44 1.90 3.77
C LEU A 114 -3.30 1.45 4.66
N LEU A 115 -2.52 0.49 4.17
CA LEU A 115 -1.36 -0.02 4.90
C LEU A 115 -0.10 0.63 4.35
N VAL A 116 0.72 1.17 5.24
CA VAL A 116 1.97 1.84 4.87
C VAL A 116 3.07 1.40 5.81
N GLY A 117 4.29 1.33 5.29
CA GLY A 117 5.45 1.12 6.15
C GLY A 117 5.77 2.36 6.95
N ALA A 118 6.52 2.19 8.03
CA ALA A 118 6.85 3.29 8.93
C ALA A 118 7.60 4.43 8.22
N ASP A 119 8.53 4.09 7.32
CA ASP A 119 9.30 5.10 6.59
C ASP A 119 8.44 5.98 5.71
N VAL A 120 7.40 5.39 5.12
CA VAL A 120 6.47 6.11 4.27
C VAL A 120 5.51 6.94 5.10
N ALA A 121 5.05 6.37 6.22
CA ALA A 121 4.04 7.00 7.06
C ALA A 121 4.47 8.37 7.57
N VAL A 122 5.73 8.52 7.96
CA VAL A 122 6.23 9.78 8.53
C VAL A 122 6.28 10.91 7.49
N ARG A 123 6.11 10.58 6.21
CA ARG A 123 6.16 11.55 5.12
C ARG A 123 4.81 11.75 4.44
N MET A 124 3.72 11.26 5.04
CA MET A 124 2.40 11.33 4.40
C MET A 124 1.91 12.78 4.19
N ASP A 125 2.36 13.73 4.98
CA ASP A 125 2.01 15.14 4.78
C ASP A 125 2.58 15.72 3.49
N THR A 126 3.60 15.07 2.90
CA THR A 126 4.17 15.51 1.62
C THR A 126 3.39 14.96 0.41
N TRP A 127 2.41 14.10 0.65
CA TRP A 127 1.61 13.54 -0.42
C TRP A 127 0.67 14.58 -1.01
N ALA A 128 0.27 14.36 -2.26
CA ALA A 128 -0.75 15.19 -2.88
C ALA A 128 -2.09 14.97 -2.16
N ARG A 129 -2.74 16.04 -1.80
CA ARG A 129 -4.07 16.04 -1.17
C ARG A 129 -4.17 15.13 0.05
N PRO A 130 -3.32 15.35 1.06
CA PRO A 130 -3.32 14.45 2.22
C PRO A 130 -4.64 14.45 2.98
N GLU A 131 -5.42 15.54 2.94
CA GLU A 131 -6.74 15.60 3.57
C GLU A 131 -7.71 14.60 2.96
N GLU A 132 -7.62 14.39 1.64
CA GLU A 132 -8.47 13.41 0.97
C GLU A 132 -8.09 11.99 1.39
N VAL A 133 -6.80 11.73 1.54
CA VAL A 133 -6.32 10.42 2.02
C VAL A 133 -6.88 10.16 3.42
N ARG A 134 -6.78 11.14 4.32
CA ARG A 134 -7.29 11.01 5.69
C ARG A 134 -8.78 10.72 5.73
N ARG A 135 -9.56 11.35 4.85
CA ARG A 135 -11.00 11.13 4.80
C ARG A 135 -11.40 9.80 4.19
N CYS A 136 -10.62 9.30 3.25
CA CYS A 136 -10.99 8.13 2.47
C CYS A 136 -10.60 6.81 3.12
N ALA A 137 -9.60 6.80 3.99
CA ALA A 137 -9.03 5.56 4.48
C ALA A 137 -8.65 5.61 5.95
N THR A 138 -8.76 4.47 6.60
CA THR A 138 -8.13 4.21 7.90
C THR A 138 -6.67 3.88 7.64
N ILE A 139 -5.76 4.49 8.38
CA ILE A 139 -4.33 4.29 8.20
C ILE A 139 -3.82 3.23 9.16
N VAL A 140 -3.10 2.24 8.62
CA VAL A 140 -2.41 1.24 9.43
C VAL A 140 -0.92 1.30 9.08
N VAL A 141 -0.10 1.56 10.10
CA VAL A 141 1.35 1.63 9.93
C VAL A 141 1.95 0.28 10.30
N MET A 142 2.69 -0.31 9.38
CA MET A 142 3.35 -1.59 9.61
C MET A 142 4.75 -1.35 10.13
N THR A 143 5.09 -2.04 11.24
CA THR A 143 6.38 -1.92 11.88
C THR A 143 6.95 -3.30 12.19
N ARG A 144 8.27 -3.36 12.40
CA ARG A 144 8.89 -4.56 12.95
C ARG A 144 8.73 -4.57 14.47
N PRO A 145 8.55 -5.75 15.09
CA PRO A 145 8.51 -5.83 16.55
C PRO A 145 9.79 -5.24 17.16
N GLY A 146 9.63 -4.49 18.23
CA GLY A 146 10.76 -3.86 18.90
C GLY A 146 11.25 -2.57 18.25
N SER A 147 10.58 -2.10 17.21
CA SER A 147 10.91 -0.82 16.59
C SER A 147 10.55 0.34 17.52
N ASP A 148 11.23 1.47 17.32
CA ASP A 148 10.91 2.68 18.06
C ASP A 148 9.47 3.09 17.81
N GLN A 149 8.88 3.77 18.80
CA GLN A 149 7.51 4.25 18.67
C GLN A 149 7.42 5.25 17.53
N ILE A 150 6.45 5.01 16.65
CA ILE A 150 6.24 5.83 15.48
C ILE A 150 5.27 6.96 15.81
N ARG A 151 5.61 8.15 15.35
CA ARG A 151 4.73 9.31 15.43
C ARG A 151 4.51 9.86 14.04
N LEU A 152 3.24 9.91 13.64
CA LEU A 152 2.88 10.54 12.39
C LEU A 152 2.76 12.05 12.58
N PRO A 153 2.79 12.82 11.46
CA PRO A 153 2.50 14.24 11.52
C PRO A 153 1.16 14.50 12.19
N GLU A 154 0.99 15.68 12.73
CA GLU A 154 -0.24 16.05 13.42
C GLU A 154 -1.45 15.97 12.49
N GLY A 155 -2.58 15.52 13.02
CA GLY A 155 -3.82 15.39 12.28
C GLY A 155 -4.11 14.00 11.72
N TRP A 156 -3.14 13.09 11.78
CA TRP A 156 -3.32 11.73 11.30
C TRP A 156 -3.76 10.81 12.42
N GLN A 157 -4.83 10.05 12.18
CA GLN A 157 -5.25 8.95 13.05
C GLN A 157 -4.79 7.65 12.43
N TYR A 158 -4.18 6.78 13.22
CA TYR A 158 -3.58 5.56 12.70
C TYR A 158 -3.54 4.46 13.75
N GLN A 159 -3.43 3.24 13.27
CA GLN A 159 -3.14 2.06 14.08
C GLN A 159 -1.77 1.53 13.69
N VAL A 160 -1.14 0.78 14.60
CA VAL A 160 0.14 0.15 14.33
C VAL A 160 -0.05 -1.36 14.25
N LEU A 161 0.49 -1.98 13.22
CA LEU A 161 0.49 -3.43 13.06
C LEU A 161 1.95 -3.90 13.03
N GLU A 162 2.32 -4.72 14.00
CA GLU A 162 3.65 -5.30 14.02
C GLU A 162 3.70 -6.50 13.08
N VAL A 163 4.69 -6.50 12.18
CA VAL A 163 4.89 -7.57 11.21
C VAL A 163 6.30 -8.10 11.39
N PRO A 164 6.47 -9.32 11.95
CA PRO A 164 7.80 -9.89 12.11
C PRO A 164 8.51 -10.02 10.76
N ALA A 165 9.80 -9.71 10.74
CA ALA A 165 10.64 -9.80 9.56
C ALA A 165 10.17 -8.92 8.37
N TYR A 166 9.27 -7.97 8.61
CA TYR A 166 8.87 -7.03 7.56
C TYR A 166 10.02 -6.09 7.24
N ASP A 167 10.45 -6.12 5.99
CA ASP A 167 11.44 -5.19 5.49
C ASP A 167 10.72 -4.14 4.66
N ILE A 168 10.71 -2.93 5.19
CA ILE A 168 10.01 -1.82 4.55
C ILE A 168 10.87 -1.09 3.53
N SER A 169 12.15 -1.49 3.39
CA SER A 169 13.01 -0.88 2.39
C SER A 169 12.70 -1.45 1.02
N SER A 170 12.11 -0.66 0.17
CA SER A 170 11.78 -1.06 -1.19
C SER A 170 12.98 -0.97 -2.13
N THR A 171 14.14 -0.62 -1.62
CA THR A 171 15.36 -0.54 -2.42
C THR A 171 16.15 -1.86 -2.42
N GLU A 172 15.72 -2.81 -1.68
CA GLU A 172 16.36 -4.12 -1.63
C GLU A 172 15.88 -5.06 -2.70
#